data_11a3458b7389fcb075d88cb5902ac4e6
#
_entry.id   11a3458b7389fcb075d88cb5902ac4e6
#
_cell.length_a   1.000
_cell.length_b   1.000
_cell.length_c   1.000
_cell.angle_alpha   90.00
_cell.angle_beta   90.00
_cell.angle_gamma   90.00
#
_symmetry.space_group_name_H-M   'P 1'
#
loop_
_entity.id
_entity.type
_entity.pdbx_description
1 polymer ?
#
loop_
_entity_poly.entity_id
_entity_poly.type
_entity_poly.pdbx_seq_one_letter_code
_entity_poly.pdbx_strand_id
1 'polypeptide(L)'
;MDIIVLIFLAVAVLAVSLILALLGSRVYENSSADERQQEVCTAAAYFTDRLRECESFSNVRTASLGGERPALVISDTSKASETARETWYFVYDGQLMWTSVDAGKTVSPESGEPVMALKSAAFRILQNGLLEITIVTQAGERSTVNVYIADGGGGSDE
;
A
#
# COMPACT_ATOMS: atom_id res chain seq x y z
N MET A 1 -1.49 -5.81 -64.07
CA MET A 1 -1.87 -5.24 -62.79
C MET A 1 -1.36 -3.84 -62.75
N ASP A 2 -2.25 -2.89 -62.63
CA ASP A 2 -1.87 -1.49 -62.75
C ASP A 2 -1.08 -1.02 -61.54
N ILE A 3 0.03 -0.37 -61.77
CA ILE A 3 0.91 0.19 -60.74
C ILE A 3 0.11 1.05 -59.72
N ILE A 4 -0.95 1.67 -60.19
CA ILE A 4 -1.86 2.48 -59.38
C ILE A 4 -2.56 1.65 -58.30
N VAL A 5 -2.99 0.44 -58.62
CA VAL A 5 -3.65 -0.46 -57.67
C VAL A 5 -2.66 -0.91 -56.58
N LEU A 6 -1.41 -1.19 -56.97
CA LEU A 6 -0.35 -1.56 -56.03
C LEU A 6 0.00 -0.42 -55.03
N ILE A 7 0.04 0.81 -55.51
CA ILE A 7 0.27 2.01 -54.68
C ILE A 7 -0.91 2.18 -53.69
N PHE A 8 -2.14 2.04 -54.20
CA PHE A 8 -3.32 2.20 -53.35
C PHE A 8 -3.37 1.13 -52.23
N LEU A 9 -2.99 -0.11 -52.55
CA LEU A 9 -2.91 -1.19 -51.59
C LEU A 9 -1.83 -0.92 -50.52
N ALA A 10 -0.66 -0.43 -50.93
CA ALA A 10 0.43 -0.11 -50.01
C ALA A 10 0.04 1.02 -49.05
N VAL A 11 -0.62 2.08 -49.54
CA VAL A 11 -1.11 3.18 -48.73
C VAL A 11 -2.17 2.71 -47.73
N ALA A 12 -3.09 1.83 -48.17
CA ALA A 12 -4.11 1.29 -47.29
C ALA A 12 -3.52 0.44 -46.17
N VAL A 13 -2.51 -0.38 -46.45
CA VAL A 13 -1.82 -1.19 -45.43
C VAL A 13 -1.08 -0.31 -44.44
N LEU A 14 -0.40 0.72 -44.91
CA LEU A 14 0.28 1.71 -44.01
C LEU A 14 -0.70 2.44 -43.12
N ALA A 15 -1.84 2.88 -43.64
CA ALA A 15 -2.86 3.57 -42.86
C ALA A 15 -3.45 2.65 -41.75
N VAL A 16 -3.74 1.41 -42.06
CA VAL A 16 -4.24 0.42 -41.07
C VAL A 16 -3.17 0.15 -40.01
N SER A 17 -1.91 -0.02 -40.40
CA SER A 17 -0.80 -0.23 -39.47
C SER A 17 -0.61 0.95 -38.50
N LEU A 18 -0.77 2.18 -38.99
CA LEU A 18 -0.67 3.39 -38.18
C LEU A 18 -1.81 3.48 -37.15
N ILE A 19 -3.03 3.16 -37.57
CA ILE A 19 -4.22 3.13 -36.70
C ILE A 19 -4.05 2.07 -35.61
N LEU A 20 -3.57 0.87 -35.94
CA LEU A 20 -3.31 -0.20 -34.98
C LEU A 20 -2.22 0.17 -33.98
N ALA A 21 -1.16 0.87 -34.42
CA ALA A 21 -0.11 1.35 -33.54
C ALA A 21 -0.62 2.41 -32.54
N LEU A 22 -1.47 3.34 -33.01
CA LEU A 22 -2.08 4.38 -32.18
C LEU A 22 -3.09 3.81 -31.17
N LEU A 23 -3.88 2.80 -31.56
CA LEU A 23 -4.81 2.11 -30.68
C LEU A 23 -4.05 1.26 -29.64
N GLY A 24 -2.99 0.58 -30.07
CA GLY A 24 -2.15 -0.22 -29.19
C GLY A 24 -1.49 0.60 -28.08
N SER A 25 -1.00 1.80 -28.39
CA SER A 25 -0.40 2.67 -27.38
C SER A 25 -1.41 3.16 -26.33
N ARG A 26 -2.63 3.46 -26.71
CA ARG A 26 -3.70 3.87 -25.78
C ARG A 26 -4.16 2.72 -24.85
N VAL A 27 -4.20 1.51 -25.35
CA VAL A 27 -4.52 0.32 -24.54
C VAL A 27 -3.41 0.07 -23.51
N TYR A 28 -2.16 0.26 -23.89
CA TYR A 28 -1.02 0.09 -22.99
C TYR A 28 -0.99 1.14 -21.88
N GLU A 29 -1.30 2.39 -22.18
CA GLU A 29 -1.39 3.47 -21.18
C GLU A 29 -2.52 3.23 -20.18
N ASN A 30 -3.69 2.77 -20.64
CA ASN A 30 -4.83 2.46 -19.78
C ASN A 30 -4.56 1.24 -18.87
N SER A 31 -3.94 0.18 -19.38
CA SER A 31 -3.55 -0.97 -18.56
C SER A 31 -2.57 -0.59 -17.46
N SER A 32 -1.61 0.26 -17.76
CA SER A 32 -0.64 0.72 -16.76
C SER A 32 -1.26 1.61 -15.68
N ALA A 33 -2.29 2.38 -16.00
CA ALA A 33 -3.01 3.20 -15.03
C ALA A 33 -3.87 2.34 -14.09
N ASP A 34 -4.54 1.31 -14.63
CA ASP A 34 -5.34 0.36 -13.84
C ASP A 34 -4.46 -0.47 -12.88
N GLU A 35 -3.31 -0.95 -13.33
CA GLU A 35 -2.37 -1.70 -12.49
C GLU A 35 -1.85 -0.84 -11.33
N ARG A 36 -1.51 0.41 -11.59
CA ARG A 36 -1.03 1.36 -10.56
C ARG A 36 -2.09 1.68 -9.52
N GLN A 37 -3.32 1.89 -9.95
CA GLN A 37 -4.44 2.15 -9.05
C GLN A 37 -4.73 0.90 -8.20
N GLN A 38 -4.57 -0.28 -8.75
CA GLN A 38 -4.75 -1.55 -8.05
C GLN A 38 -3.71 -1.75 -6.95
N GLU A 39 -2.43 -1.38 -7.16
CA GLU A 39 -1.39 -1.43 -6.13
C GLU A 39 -1.75 -0.56 -4.92
N VAL A 40 -2.20 0.67 -5.17
CA VAL A 40 -2.63 1.59 -4.10
C VAL A 40 -3.82 1.03 -3.34
N CYS A 41 -4.84 0.54 -4.04
CA CYS A 41 -6.03 -0.04 -3.42
C CYS A 41 -5.69 -1.28 -2.58
N THR A 42 -4.77 -2.12 -3.06
CA THR A 42 -4.32 -3.32 -2.34
C THR A 42 -3.61 -2.94 -1.04
N ALA A 43 -2.69 -1.97 -1.10
CA ALA A 43 -1.98 -1.50 0.08
C ALA A 43 -2.94 -0.84 1.10
N ALA A 44 -3.89 -0.05 0.62
CA ALA A 44 -4.91 0.59 1.45
C ALA A 44 -5.81 -0.45 2.13
N ALA A 45 -6.27 -1.44 1.39
CA ALA A 45 -7.10 -2.53 1.92
C ALA A 45 -6.33 -3.34 2.97
N TYR A 46 -5.07 -3.66 2.71
CA TYR A 46 -4.21 -4.39 3.66
C TYR A 46 -4.12 -3.68 5.02
N PHE A 47 -3.80 -2.37 5.02
CA PHE A 47 -3.75 -1.62 6.26
C PHE A 47 -5.12 -1.49 6.93
N THR A 48 -6.17 -1.31 6.15
CA THR A 48 -7.54 -1.20 6.69
C THR A 48 -7.96 -2.49 7.39
N ASP A 49 -7.67 -3.64 6.82
CA ASP A 49 -8.00 -4.94 7.41
C ASP A 49 -7.20 -5.18 8.68
N ARG A 50 -5.88 -4.90 8.66
CA ARG A 50 -5.04 -5.05 9.85
C ARG A 50 -5.45 -4.13 11.01
N LEU A 51 -5.85 -2.90 10.69
CA LEU A 51 -6.29 -1.95 11.70
C LEU A 51 -7.69 -2.24 12.24
N ARG A 52 -8.55 -2.89 11.46
CA ARG A 52 -9.86 -3.37 11.94
C ARG A 52 -9.76 -4.52 12.93
N GLU A 53 -8.68 -5.30 12.86
CA GLU A 53 -8.37 -6.36 13.83
C GLU A 53 -7.92 -5.81 15.18
N CYS A 54 -7.58 -4.50 15.26
CA CYS A 54 -7.19 -3.86 16.51
C CYS A 54 -8.39 -3.63 17.41
N GLU A 55 -8.31 -4.11 18.64
CA GLU A 55 -9.38 -3.95 19.63
C GLU A 55 -9.55 -2.51 20.12
N SER A 56 -8.48 -1.70 20.09
CA SER A 56 -8.49 -0.32 20.58
C SER A 56 -7.45 0.55 19.86
N PHE A 57 -7.80 1.81 19.66
CA PHE A 57 -6.89 2.82 19.14
C PHE A 57 -5.65 3.04 20.01
N SER A 58 -5.78 2.86 21.32
CA SER A 58 -4.67 2.95 22.28
C SER A 58 -3.53 1.95 21.99
N ASN A 59 -3.83 0.88 21.25
CA ASN A 59 -2.87 -0.13 20.86
C ASN A 59 -2.07 0.25 19.61
N VAL A 60 -2.41 1.35 18.96
CA VAL A 60 -1.77 1.80 17.71
C VAL A 60 -0.91 3.02 17.99
N ARG A 61 0.35 2.96 17.60
CA ARG A 61 1.28 4.09 17.72
C ARG A 61 2.16 4.22 16.48
N THR A 62 2.66 5.42 16.25
CA THR A 62 3.69 5.66 15.25
C THR A 62 5.06 5.66 15.91
N ALA A 63 6.05 5.13 15.21
CA ALA A 63 7.44 5.07 15.67
C ALA A 63 8.39 5.38 14.51
N SER A 64 9.67 5.52 14.82
CA SER A 64 10.75 5.62 13.85
C SER A 64 11.70 4.47 14.03
N LEU A 65 11.92 3.70 12.98
CA LEU A 65 12.89 2.62 12.96
C LEU A 65 14.26 3.17 12.54
N GLY A 66 15.27 2.99 13.38
CA GLY A 66 16.60 3.54 13.14
C GLY A 66 16.66 5.07 13.07
N GLY A 67 15.66 5.78 13.61
CA GLY A 67 15.60 7.24 13.66
C GLY A 67 15.07 7.94 12.42
N GLU A 68 15.00 7.26 11.27
CA GLU A 68 14.63 7.91 10.01
C GLU A 68 13.42 7.27 9.29
N ARG A 69 13.12 6.00 9.56
CA ARG A 69 12.06 5.27 8.85
C ARG A 69 10.76 5.30 9.63
N PRO A 70 9.69 5.91 9.07
CA PRO A 70 8.38 5.86 9.70
C PRO A 70 7.90 4.41 9.84
N ALA A 71 7.38 4.07 11.00
CA ALA A 71 6.80 2.77 11.29
C ALA A 71 5.45 2.92 11.99
N LEU A 72 4.55 2.02 11.68
CA LEU A 72 3.30 1.81 12.41
C LEU A 72 3.49 0.62 13.34
N VAL A 73 3.14 0.80 14.59
CA VAL A 73 3.25 -0.25 15.60
C VAL A 73 1.88 -0.54 16.19
N ILE A 74 1.52 -1.80 16.17
CA ILE A 74 0.28 -2.32 16.74
C ILE A 74 0.66 -3.22 17.90
N SER A 75 0.22 -2.87 19.11
CA SER A 75 0.45 -3.66 20.32
C SER A 75 -0.69 -4.64 20.49
N ASP A 76 -0.36 -5.92 20.59
CA ASP A 76 -1.32 -6.97 20.95
C ASP A 76 -1.26 -7.18 22.46
N THR A 77 -2.30 -6.76 23.14
CA THR A 77 -2.47 -6.92 24.59
C THR A 77 -3.41 -8.07 24.92
N SER A 78 -3.61 -9.01 24.00
CA SER A 78 -4.49 -10.14 24.24
C SER A 78 -4.07 -10.87 25.52
N LYS A 79 -5.05 -11.08 26.40
CA LYS A 79 -4.88 -11.73 27.73
C LYS A 79 -4.34 -13.17 27.67
N ALA A 80 -4.14 -13.70 26.47
CA ALA A 80 -3.68 -15.07 26.25
C ALA A 80 -2.15 -15.22 26.24
N SER A 81 -1.39 -14.13 26.18
CA SER A 81 0.08 -14.15 26.17
C SER A 81 0.62 -13.48 27.43
N GLU A 82 1.53 -14.15 28.15
CA GLU A 82 2.24 -13.56 29.30
C GLU A 82 3.14 -12.38 28.91
N THR A 83 3.45 -12.22 27.62
CA THR A 83 4.27 -11.13 27.09
C THR A 83 3.46 -10.37 26.03
N ALA A 84 3.32 -9.06 26.22
CA ALA A 84 2.76 -8.18 25.20
C ALA A 84 3.62 -8.26 23.93
N ARG A 85 2.99 -8.39 22.77
CA ARG A 85 3.68 -8.42 21.47
C ARG A 85 3.39 -7.14 20.71
N GLU A 86 4.36 -6.72 19.91
CA GLU A 86 4.25 -5.56 19.04
C GLU A 86 4.47 -6.01 17.60
N THR A 87 3.53 -5.66 16.72
CA THR A 87 3.66 -5.84 15.28
C THR A 87 4.04 -4.52 14.64
N TRP A 88 5.16 -4.52 13.94
CA TRP A 88 5.74 -3.35 13.29
C TRP A 88 5.54 -3.42 11.79
N TYR A 89 5.08 -2.35 11.19
CA TYR A 89 4.95 -2.16 9.74
C TYR A 89 5.82 -0.99 9.31
N PHE A 90 6.71 -1.21 8.36
CA PHE A 90 7.66 -0.19 7.87
C PHE A 90 8.06 -0.51 6.44
N VAL A 91 8.64 0.47 5.72
CA VAL A 91 9.18 0.24 4.38
C VAL A 91 10.70 0.10 4.47
N TYR A 92 11.21 -1.00 3.91
CA TYR A 92 12.63 -1.29 3.79
C TYR A 92 12.94 -1.89 2.44
N ASP A 93 14.00 -1.42 1.78
CA ASP A 93 14.45 -1.86 0.45
C ASP A 93 13.33 -1.91 -0.61
N GLY A 94 12.48 -0.88 -0.62
CA GLY A 94 11.39 -0.79 -1.59
C GLY A 94 10.23 -1.76 -1.36
N GLN A 95 10.13 -2.32 -0.16
CA GLN A 95 9.06 -3.24 0.22
C GLN A 95 8.43 -2.82 1.55
N LEU A 96 7.11 -2.97 1.65
CA LEU A 96 6.43 -2.96 2.93
C LEU A 96 6.80 -4.24 3.67
N MET A 97 7.36 -4.08 4.84
CA MET A 97 7.76 -5.16 5.73
C MET A 97 6.88 -5.19 6.97
N TRP A 98 6.71 -6.37 7.53
CA TRP A 98 6.14 -6.51 8.86
C TRP A 98 6.99 -7.44 9.71
N THR A 99 6.98 -7.24 11.01
CA THR A 99 7.61 -8.16 11.97
C THR A 99 6.89 -8.08 13.31
N SER A 100 6.87 -9.18 14.03
CA SER A 100 6.26 -9.24 15.37
C SER A 100 7.33 -9.60 16.39
N VAL A 101 7.47 -8.75 17.40
CA VAL A 101 8.46 -8.88 18.46
C VAL A 101 7.80 -8.73 19.83
N ASP A 102 8.46 -9.20 20.88
CA ASP A 102 8.00 -8.91 22.24
C ASP A 102 8.14 -7.41 22.52
N ALA A 103 7.21 -6.85 23.27
CA ALA A 103 7.19 -5.41 23.55
C ALA A 103 8.52 -4.94 24.16
N GLY A 104 9.00 -3.80 23.64
CA GLY A 104 10.25 -3.20 24.09
C GLY A 104 11.52 -3.80 23.48
N LYS A 105 11.42 -4.79 22.60
CA LYS A 105 12.58 -5.28 21.85
C LYS A 105 12.90 -4.39 20.65
N THR A 106 14.18 -4.28 20.34
CA THR A 106 14.63 -3.54 19.16
C THR A 106 14.36 -4.35 17.89
N VAL A 107 13.76 -3.70 16.89
CA VAL A 107 13.48 -4.26 15.58
C VAL A 107 14.63 -3.92 14.62
N SER A 108 15.17 -4.93 13.93
CA SER A 108 16.08 -4.72 12.80
C SER A 108 15.27 -4.63 11.50
N PRO A 109 15.53 -3.65 10.63
CA PRO A 109 14.82 -3.54 9.35
C PRO A 109 14.93 -4.79 8.47
N GLU A 110 16.03 -5.52 8.60
CA GLU A 110 16.33 -6.73 7.81
C GLU A 110 15.56 -7.97 8.30
N SER A 111 15.02 -7.92 9.53
CA SER A 111 14.32 -9.07 10.14
C SER A 111 12.83 -9.14 9.78
N GLY A 112 12.32 -8.19 9.00
CA GLY A 112 10.92 -8.17 8.59
C GLY A 112 10.62 -9.16 7.47
N GLU A 113 9.35 -9.58 7.39
CA GLU A 113 8.82 -10.34 6.27
C GLU A 113 8.21 -9.38 5.24
N PRO A 114 8.52 -9.55 3.95
CA PRO A 114 7.98 -8.70 2.89
C PRO A 114 6.49 -8.99 2.64
N VAL A 115 5.71 -7.93 2.49
CA VAL A 115 4.27 -8.00 2.19
C VAL A 115 4.00 -7.64 0.73
N MET A 116 4.48 -6.48 0.30
CA MET A 116 4.27 -5.96 -1.05
C MET A 116 5.32 -4.90 -1.39
N ALA A 117 5.49 -4.62 -2.69
CA ALA A 117 6.37 -3.56 -3.15
C ALA A 117 5.77 -2.19 -2.83
N LEU A 118 6.53 -1.34 -2.11
CA LEU A 118 6.18 0.06 -1.82
C LEU A 118 7.44 0.90 -1.76
N LYS A 119 7.39 2.08 -2.36
CA LYS A 119 8.49 3.04 -2.30
C LYS A 119 8.61 3.69 -0.92
N SER A 120 7.49 4.10 -0.34
CA SER A 120 7.44 4.64 1.02
C SER A 120 6.03 4.54 1.61
N ALA A 121 5.97 4.51 2.95
CA ALA A 121 4.75 4.68 3.71
C ALA A 121 5.03 5.65 4.86
N ALA A 122 4.09 6.54 5.14
CA ALA A 122 4.14 7.45 6.29
C ALA A 122 2.85 7.32 7.08
N PHE A 123 2.96 7.38 8.39
CA PHE A 123 1.86 7.16 9.32
C PHE A 123 1.72 8.38 10.22
N ARG A 124 0.52 8.89 10.37
CA ARG A 124 0.23 10.02 11.23
C ARG A 124 -1.07 9.78 12.01
N ILE A 125 -0.95 9.78 13.30
CA ILE A 125 -2.10 9.75 14.20
C ILE A 125 -2.71 11.15 14.23
N LEU A 126 -3.98 11.24 13.88
CA LEU A 126 -4.79 12.43 13.99
C LEU A 126 -5.63 12.37 15.27
N GLN A 127 -6.37 13.43 15.55
CA GLN A 127 -7.27 13.45 16.70
C GLN A 127 -8.43 12.46 16.53
N ASN A 128 -9.01 12.01 17.63
CA ASN A 128 -10.23 11.20 17.64
C ASN A 128 -10.13 9.80 17.00
N GLY A 129 -8.99 9.11 17.16
CA GLY A 129 -8.89 7.73 16.68
C GLY A 129 -8.70 7.59 15.17
N LEU A 130 -8.36 8.67 14.47
CA LEU A 130 -8.11 8.65 13.05
C LEU A 130 -6.62 8.47 12.77
N LEU A 131 -6.27 7.47 11.99
CA LEU A 131 -4.92 7.24 11.47
C LEU A 131 -4.88 7.59 10.00
N GLU A 132 -4.00 8.51 9.63
CA GLU A 132 -3.68 8.84 8.25
C GLU A 132 -2.47 8.04 7.79
N ILE A 133 -2.61 7.33 6.68
CA ILE A 133 -1.56 6.54 6.05
C ILE A 133 -1.32 7.11 4.66
N THR A 134 -0.14 7.65 4.43
CA THR A 134 0.28 8.08 3.10
C THR A 134 1.17 7.01 2.48
N ILE A 135 0.76 6.49 1.33
CA ILE A 135 1.42 5.42 0.60
C ILE A 135 1.99 5.99 -0.70
N VAL A 136 3.22 5.62 -1.04
CA VAL A 136 3.82 5.91 -2.35
C VAL A 136 4.20 4.59 -2.99
N THR A 137 3.65 4.30 -4.17
CA THR A 137 3.95 3.09 -4.94
C THR A 137 5.33 3.15 -5.59
N GLN A 138 5.81 2.04 -6.14
CA GLN A 138 7.08 2.00 -6.91
C GLN A 138 7.01 2.92 -8.14
N ALA A 139 5.83 3.08 -8.74
CA ALA A 139 5.59 4.00 -9.85
C ALA A 139 5.61 5.48 -9.43
N GLY A 140 5.68 5.78 -8.13
CA GLY A 140 5.70 7.13 -7.58
C GLY A 140 4.32 7.74 -7.35
N GLU A 141 3.26 6.97 -7.51
CA GLU A 141 1.91 7.42 -7.21
C GLU A 141 1.70 7.51 -5.70
N ARG A 142 1.08 8.61 -5.28
CA ARG A 142 0.79 8.88 -3.87
C ARG A 142 -0.70 8.75 -3.62
N SER A 143 -1.04 8.04 -2.55
CA SER A 143 -2.40 7.98 -2.01
C SER A 143 -2.38 8.19 -0.51
N THR A 144 -3.46 8.76 0.00
CA THR A 144 -3.66 8.95 1.43
C THR A 144 -4.96 8.26 1.83
N VAL A 145 -4.85 7.38 2.80
CA VAL A 145 -5.97 6.62 3.36
C VAL A 145 -6.16 7.03 4.80
N ASN A 146 -7.38 7.31 5.18
CA ASN A 146 -7.75 7.60 6.56
C ASN A 146 -8.52 6.41 7.12
N VAL A 147 -8.01 5.81 8.19
CA VAL A 147 -8.64 4.68 8.86
C VAL A 147 -9.08 5.14 10.24
N TYR A 148 -10.36 4.96 10.52
CA TYR A 148 -10.90 5.18 11.87
C TYR A 148 -10.81 3.87 12.66
N ILE A 149 -10.15 3.94 13.81
CA ILE A 149 -10.04 2.84 14.76
C ILE A 149 -10.92 3.22 15.95
N ALA A 150 -12.02 2.49 16.12
CA ALA A 150 -12.87 2.72 17.27
C ALA A 150 -12.11 2.36 18.55
N ASP A 151 -12.19 3.24 19.55
CA ASP A 151 -11.90 2.77 20.90
C ASP A 151 -12.95 1.75 21.27
N GLY A 152 -12.54 0.52 21.57
CA GLY A 152 -13.41 -0.50 22.12
C GLY A 152 -13.95 -0.01 23.45
N GLY A 153 -14.96 0.84 23.40
CA GLY A 153 -15.72 1.25 24.55
C GLY A 153 -16.37 0.01 25.12
N GLY A 154 -15.85 -0.49 26.21
CA GLY A 154 -16.56 -1.41 27.06
C GLY A 154 -17.91 -0.77 27.39
N GLY A 155 -18.96 -1.22 26.74
CA GLY A 155 -20.33 -0.92 27.14
C GLY A 155 -20.49 -1.45 28.56
N SER A 156 -20.38 -0.56 29.54
CA SER A 156 -20.98 -0.74 30.83
C SER A 156 -22.47 -0.50 30.64
N ASP A 157 -23.19 -1.53 30.27
CA ASP A 157 -24.61 -1.58 30.51
C ASP A 157 -24.80 -1.69 32.02
N GLU A 158 -25.21 -0.57 32.63
CA GLU A 158 -25.95 -0.59 33.88
C GLU A 158 -27.42 -0.91 33.63
#